data_1e99b56b89de8bb4b72ef810c5bad376
#
_entry.id   1e99b56b89de8bb4b72ef810c5bad376
#
_cell.length_a   1.000
_cell.length_b   1.000
_cell.length_c   1.000
_cell.angle_alpha   90.00
_cell.angle_beta   90.00
_cell.angle_gamma   90.00
#
_symmetry.space_group_name_H-M   'P 1'
#
loop_
_entity.id
_entity.type
_entity.pdbx_description
1 polymer ?
#
loop_
_entity_poly.entity_id
_entity_poly.type
_entity_poly.pdbx_seq_one_letter_code
_entity_poly.pdbx_strand_id
1 'polypeptide(L)'
;LIRAGKIRYIGVSNYAAWQLAKALGISERLGLEKFCVYQGYYNIAARELEHEIIPLSVDQNVGITVWSPLAGGFLTGKYPRNQAFPEGSRLANATPFESAPIANREQAWQTLEVMQEIARQRNASVAQVALNWLRTRPGITSLVIGATKLAQLEDNLAALNWTLSDEEAAILNSVSEKEKP
;
A
#
# COMPACT_ATOMS: atom_id res chain seq x y z
N LEU A 1 13.31 19.88 17.11
CA LEU A 1 12.87 20.55 15.87
C LEU A 1 11.46 21.11 16.02
N ILE A 2 10.49 20.34 16.55
CA ILE A 2 9.11 20.83 16.77
C ILE A 2 9.13 22.01 17.74
N ARG A 3 9.73 21.88 18.91
CA ARG A 3 9.87 22.97 19.91
C ARG A 3 10.57 24.23 19.36
N ALA A 4 11.43 24.05 18.34
CA ALA A 4 12.08 25.15 17.65
C ALA A 4 11.25 25.73 16.48
N GLY A 5 10.02 25.22 16.27
CA GLY A 5 9.13 25.67 15.20
C GLY A 5 9.57 25.34 13.76
N LYS A 6 10.59 24.48 13.60
CA LYS A 6 11.15 24.11 12.28
C LYS A 6 10.31 23.07 11.55
N ILE A 7 9.60 22.21 12.28
CA ILE A 7 8.67 21.23 11.74
C ILE A 7 7.42 21.20 12.63
N ARG A 8 6.30 20.70 12.10
CA ARG A 8 5.02 20.63 12.82
C ARG A 8 4.77 19.25 13.39
N TYR A 9 5.03 18.22 12.60
CA TYR A 9 4.74 16.83 12.94
C TYR A 9 5.90 15.93 12.57
N ILE A 10 5.97 14.77 13.20
CA ILE A 10 6.97 13.75 12.92
C ILE A 10 6.30 12.45 12.54
N GLY A 11 6.93 11.72 11.64
CA GLY A 11 6.53 10.40 11.22
C GLY A 11 7.69 9.42 11.27
N VAL A 12 7.36 8.16 11.09
CA VAL A 12 8.32 7.06 11.06
C VAL A 12 8.04 6.16 9.87
N SER A 13 9.08 5.53 9.32
CA SER A 13 8.93 4.62 8.19
C SER A 13 9.58 3.27 8.48
N ASN A 14 8.87 2.19 8.12
CA ASN A 14 9.35 0.81 8.14
C ASN A 14 9.83 0.31 9.54
N TYR A 15 9.35 0.89 10.63
CA TYR A 15 9.56 0.34 11.96
C TYR A 15 8.76 -0.94 12.13
N ALA A 16 9.29 -1.89 12.90
CA ALA A 16 8.47 -2.96 13.44
C ALA A 16 7.46 -2.41 14.45
N ALA A 17 6.33 -3.09 14.62
CA ALA A 17 5.27 -2.62 15.52
C ALA A 17 5.76 -2.36 16.95
N TRP A 18 6.60 -3.27 17.49
CA TRP A 18 7.17 -3.08 18.82
C TRP A 18 8.06 -1.83 18.95
N GLN A 19 8.75 -1.44 17.85
CA GLN A 19 9.58 -0.23 17.84
C GLN A 19 8.70 1.03 17.89
N LEU A 20 7.65 1.06 17.09
CA LEU A 20 6.68 2.16 17.10
C LEU A 20 5.99 2.27 18.45
N ALA A 21 5.47 1.17 19.00
CA ALA A 21 4.83 1.14 20.32
C ALA A 21 5.76 1.65 21.42
N LYS A 22 7.03 1.19 21.41
CA LYS A 22 8.05 1.65 22.36
C LYS A 22 8.33 3.14 22.23
N ALA A 23 8.44 3.65 21.00
CA ALA A 23 8.71 5.06 20.75
C ALA A 23 7.53 5.95 21.23
N LEU A 24 6.30 5.53 20.96
CA LEU A 24 5.10 6.24 21.42
C LEU A 24 5.03 6.28 22.96
N GLY A 25 5.28 5.16 23.63
CA GLY A 25 5.31 5.08 25.09
C GLY A 25 6.44 5.93 25.73
N ILE A 26 7.60 6.03 25.09
CA ILE A 26 8.69 6.93 25.52
C ILE A 26 8.25 8.39 25.38
N SER A 27 7.66 8.75 24.22
CA SER A 27 7.17 10.11 24.00
C SER A 27 6.13 10.52 25.04
N GLU A 28 5.19 9.64 25.34
CA GLU A 28 4.16 9.86 26.35
C GLU A 28 4.76 10.09 27.74
N ARG A 29 5.64 9.18 28.16
CA ARG A 29 6.29 9.26 29.50
C ARG A 29 7.13 10.52 29.69
N LEU A 30 7.79 11.00 28.62
CA LEU A 30 8.67 12.16 28.68
C LEU A 30 8.02 13.48 28.26
N GLY A 31 6.72 13.49 27.95
CA GLY A 31 6.01 14.67 27.47
C GLY A 31 6.58 15.20 26.14
N LEU A 32 7.00 14.28 25.26
CA LEU A 32 7.49 14.60 23.94
C LEU A 32 6.38 14.44 22.90
N GLU A 33 6.58 15.06 21.74
CA GLU A 33 5.68 14.88 20.60
C GLU A 33 5.70 13.42 20.11
N LYS A 34 4.52 12.86 19.91
CA LYS A 34 4.35 11.50 19.39
C LYS A 34 4.47 11.47 17.86
N PHE A 35 4.90 10.35 17.32
CA PHE A 35 4.77 10.09 15.89
C PHE A 35 3.28 10.07 15.53
N CYS A 36 2.89 10.87 14.55
CA CYS A 36 1.50 10.96 14.10
C CYS A 36 1.24 10.21 12.78
N VAL A 37 2.28 9.80 12.09
CA VAL A 37 2.19 9.05 10.85
C VAL A 37 3.24 7.95 10.75
N TYR A 38 2.81 6.79 10.27
CA TYR A 38 3.66 5.67 9.86
C TYR A 38 3.66 5.57 8.34
N GLN A 39 4.83 5.46 7.71
CA GLN A 39 4.93 5.18 6.28
C GLN A 39 5.40 3.75 6.06
N GLY A 40 4.60 2.93 5.37
CA GLY A 40 4.88 1.51 5.19
C GLY A 40 4.60 0.98 3.79
N TYR A 41 5.27 -0.14 3.46
CA TYR A 41 5.03 -0.91 2.26
C TYR A 41 3.72 -1.69 2.41
N TYR A 42 2.71 -1.34 1.62
CA TYR A 42 1.44 -2.03 1.70
C TYR A 42 0.71 -1.98 0.35
N ASN A 43 0.18 -3.11 -0.07
CA ASN A 43 -0.70 -3.24 -1.24
C ASN A 43 -1.43 -4.58 -1.16
N ILE A 44 -2.38 -4.80 -2.04
CA ILE A 44 -3.21 -6.02 -2.02
C ILE A 44 -2.41 -7.33 -2.17
N ALA A 45 -1.21 -7.30 -2.76
CA ALA A 45 -0.33 -8.45 -2.87
C ALA A 45 0.71 -8.55 -1.74
N ALA A 46 0.76 -7.55 -0.82
CA ALA A 46 1.68 -7.49 0.31
C ALA A 46 0.95 -6.90 1.53
N ARG A 47 0.30 -7.78 2.29
CA ARG A 47 -0.64 -7.43 3.37
C ARG A 47 -0.06 -7.58 4.78
N GLU A 48 1.26 -7.66 4.90
CA GLU A 48 1.95 -7.92 6.17
C GLU A 48 1.66 -6.85 7.24
N LEU A 49 1.37 -5.60 6.86
CA LEU A 49 1.03 -4.54 7.82
C LEU A 49 -0.26 -4.82 8.60
N GLU A 50 -1.14 -5.67 8.07
CA GLU A 50 -2.42 -6.00 8.71
C GLU A 50 -2.24 -6.82 10.00
N HIS A 51 -1.10 -7.48 10.19
CA HIS A 51 -0.86 -8.33 11.35
C HIS A 51 -0.66 -7.51 12.63
N GLU A 52 0.15 -6.45 12.58
CA GLU A 52 0.52 -5.68 13.77
C GLU A 52 0.45 -4.16 13.57
N ILE A 53 0.98 -3.64 12.45
CA ILE A 53 1.10 -2.19 12.24
C ILE A 53 -0.26 -1.51 12.12
N ILE A 54 -1.18 -2.06 11.34
CA ILE A 54 -2.52 -1.48 11.19
C ILE A 54 -3.28 -1.51 12.52
N PRO A 55 -3.38 -2.63 13.25
CA PRO A 55 -4.00 -2.65 14.57
C PRO A 55 -3.38 -1.65 15.55
N LEU A 56 -2.05 -1.60 15.65
CA LEU A 56 -1.34 -0.65 16.50
C LEU A 56 -1.64 0.80 16.11
N SER A 57 -1.60 1.09 14.80
CA SER A 57 -1.83 2.45 14.31
C SER A 57 -3.25 2.94 14.57
N VAL A 58 -4.25 2.06 14.43
CA VAL A 58 -5.64 2.36 14.76
C VAL A 58 -5.80 2.61 16.27
N ASP A 59 -5.22 1.74 17.12
CA ASP A 59 -5.26 1.85 18.58
C ASP A 59 -4.59 3.15 19.08
N GLN A 60 -3.44 3.50 18.49
CA GLN A 60 -2.65 4.67 18.89
C GLN A 60 -2.99 5.96 18.13
N ASN A 61 -3.99 5.93 17.26
CA ASN A 61 -4.39 7.07 16.40
C ASN A 61 -3.22 7.61 15.55
N VAL A 62 -2.43 6.71 14.97
CA VAL A 62 -1.35 7.00 14.04
C VAL A 62 -1.83 6.77 12.61
N GLY A 63 -1.81 7.79 11.77
CA GLY A 63 -2.19 7.64 10.36
C GLY A 63 -1.18 6.81 9.57
N ILE A 64 -1.63 6.06 8.58
CA ILE A 64 -0.74 5.27 7.72
C ILE A 64 -0.68 5.87 6.32
N THR A 65 0.53 6.19 5.89
CA THR A 65 0.84 6.56 4.50
C THR A 65 1.47 5.36 3.80
N VAL A 66 0.86 4.92 2.70
CA VAL A 66 1.29 3.73 1.97
C VAL A 66 2.28 4.11 0.88
N TRP A 67 3.46 3.47 0.87
CA TRP A 67 4.35 3.53 -0.27
C TRP A 67 4.27 2.25 -1.12
N SER A 68 4.54 2.39 -2.42
CA SER A 68 4.42 1.32 -3.43
C SER A 68 3.01 0.67 -3.52
N PRO A 69 1.94 1.48 -3.57
CA PRO A 69 0.57 0.97 -3.62
C PRO A 69 0.29 0.10 -4.85
N LEU A 70 1.06 0.30 -5.93
CA LEU A 70 0.95 -0.46 -7.18
C LEU A 70 2.08 -1.51 -7.34
N ALA A 71 2.82 -1.83 -6.26
CA ALA A 71 3.86 -2.87 -6.27
C ALA A 71 4.87 -2.72 -7.42
N GLY A 72 5.47 -1.54 -7.59
CA GLY A 72 6.40 -1.27 -8.71
C GLY A 72 5.74 -1.33 -10.09
N GLY A 73 4.42 -1.24 -10.14
CA GLY A 73 3.61 -1.35 -11.35
C GLY A 73 3.13 -2.77 -11.65
N PHE A 74 3.41 -3.76 -10.80
CA PHE A 74 2.87 -5.12 -10.94
C PHE A 74 1.34 -5.09 -10.97
N LEU A 75 0.74 -4.36 -10.04
CA LEU A 75 -0.72 -4.24 -9.90
C LEU A 75 -1.39 -3.32 -10.93
N THR A 76 -0.68 -2.96 -11.99
CA THR A 76 -1.29 -2.33 -13.19
C THR A 76 -1.62 -3.36 -14.29
N GLY A 77 -1.17 -4.61 -14.12
CA GLY A 77 -1.36 -5.67 -15.11
C GLY A 77 -0.44 -5.57 -16.34
N LYS A 78 0.55 -4.67 -16.34
CA LYS A 78 1.42 -4.44 -17.50
C LYS A 78 2.53 -5.48 -17.69
N TYR A 79 2.80 -6.29 -16.66
CA TYR A 79 3.87 -7.29 -16.72
C TYR A 79 3.34 -8.64 -17.20
N PRO A 80 4.05 -9.30 -18.13
CA PRO A 80 3.66 -10.62 -18.57
C PRO A 80 3.98 -11.68 -17.50
N ARG A 81 3.09 -12.66 -17.37
CA ARG A 81 3.34 -13.84 -16.52
C ARG A 81 4.32 -14.78 -17.22
N ASN A 82 5.25 -15.38 -16.47
CA ASN A 82 6.23 -16.36 -16.96
C ASN A 82 7.19 -15.85 -18.04
N GLN A 83 7.43 -14.55 -18.10
CA GLN A 83 8.40 -13.92 -19.00
C GLN A 83 9.28 -12.94 -18.22
N ALA A 84 10.45 -12.59 -18.79
CA ALA A 84 11.27 -11.52 -18.24
C ALA A 84 10.52 -10.18 -18.26
N PHE A 85 10.73 -9.39 -17.25
CA PHE A 85 10.16 -8.04 -17.22
C PHE A 85 10.75 -7.19 -18.35
N PRO A 86 9.94 -6.37 -19.03
CA PRO A 86 10.39 -5.51 -20.11
C PRO A 86 11.59 -4.67 -19.69
N GLU A 87 12.59 -4.57 -20.54
CA GLU A 87 13.78 -3.74 -20.31
C GLU A 87 13.36 -2.28 -20.03
N GLY A 88 14.05 -1.62 -19.09
CA GLY A 88 13.71 -0.28 -18.65
C GLY A 88 12.47 -0.18 -17.74
N SER A 89 11.77 -1.29 -17.50
CA SER A 89 10.66 -1.28 -16.53
C SER A 89 11.17 -1.21 -15.09
N ARG A 90 10.33 -0.69 -14.18
CA ARG A 90 10.72 -0.54 -12.78
C ARG A 90 11.08 -1.87 -12.11
N LEU A 91 10.37 -2.96 -12.43
CA LEU A 91 10.68 -4.27 -11.85
C LEU A 91 11.92 -4.93 -12.48
N ALA A 92 12.26 -4.63 -13.72
CA ALA A 92 13.49 -5.11 -14.33
C ALA A 92 14.75 -4.50 -13.70
N ASN A 93 14.64 -3.26 -13.21
CA ASN A 93 15.71 -2.50 -12.56
C ASN A 93 15.54 -2.38 -11.04
N ALA A 94 14.60 -3.12 -10.46
CA ALA A 94 14.29 -3.00 -9.04
C ALA A 94 15.41 -3.55 -8.16
N THR A 95 15.70 -2.85 -7.08
CA THR A 95 16.56 -3.39 -6.02
C THR A 95 15.88 -4.60 -5.36
N PRO A 96 16.63 -5.50 -4.67
CA PRO A 96 16.04 -6.63 -3.94
C PRO A 96 14.93 -6.22 -2.95
N PHE A 97 14.97 -5.00 -2.44
CA PHE A 97 13.95 -4.43 -1.56
C PHE A 97 12.68 -4.01 -2.32
N GLU A 98 12.82 -3.50 -3.56
CA GLU A 98 11.71 -3.05 -4.40
C GLU A 98 11.11 -4.17 -5.25
N SER A 99 11.93 -5.13 -5.65
CA SER A 99 11.50 -6.29 -6.44
C SER A 99 10.73 -7.29 -5.62
N ALA A 100 10.43 -6.93 -4.36
CA ALA A 100 9.78 -7.81 -3.41
C ALA A 100 9.17 -9.04 -4.09
N PRO A 101 9.30 -10.22 -3.56
CA PRO A 101 8.97 -11.50 -4.22
C PRO A 101 7.48 -11.64 -4.64
N ILE A 102 6.78 -10.53 -4.84
CA ILE A 102 5.37 -10.50 -5.23
C ILE A 102 5.16 -11.21 -6.56
N ALA A 103 5.97 -10.87 -7.57
CA ALA A 103 5.83 -11.48 -8.89
C ALA A 103 6.14 -12.99 -8.93
N ASN A 104 6.79 -13.52 -7.90
CA ASN A 104 7.07 -14.96 -7.76
C ASN A 104 6.00 -15.70 -6.96
N ARG A 105 4.95 -15.00 -6.50
CA ARG A 105 3.87 -15.60 -5.70
C ARG A 105 2.69 -15.90 -6.60
N GLU A 106 2.28 -17.14 -6.67
CA GLU A 106 1.09 -17.58 -7.42
C GLU A 106 -0.15 -16.78 -7.00
N GLN A 107 -0.34 -16.58 -5.69
CA GLN A 107 -1.44 -15.80 -5.15
C GLN A 107 -1.49 -14.36 -5.68
N ALA A 108 -0.35 -13.72 -5.92
CA ALA A 108 -0.33 -12.36 -6.46
C ALA A 108 -0.86 -12.32 -7.90
N TRP A 109 -0.59 -13.35 -8.70
CA TRP A 109 -1.14 -13.48 -10.04
C TRP A 109 -2.64 -13.77 -10.03
N GLN A 110 -3.11 -14.66 -9.15
CA GLN A 110 -4.54 -14.93 -8.97
C GLN A 110 -5.28 -13.66 -8.52
N THR A 111 -4.69 -12.90 -7.60
CA THR A 111 -5.25 -11.60 -7.18
C THR A 111 -5.32 -10.63 -8.36
N LEU A 112 -4.27 -10.56 -9.18
CA LEU A 112 -4.24 -9.70 -10.37
C LEU A 112 -5.31 -10.10 -11.39
N GLU A 113 -5.55 -11.38 -11.60
CA GLU A 113 -6.61 -11.87 -12.50
C GLU A 113 -8.00 -11.42 -12.03
N VAL A 114 -8.28 -11.52 -10.73
CA VAL A 114 -9.54 -11.02 -10.15
C VAL A 114 -9.65 -9.51 -10.30
N MET A 115 -8.57 -8.78 -10.06
CA MET A 115 -8.56 -7.32 -10.26
C MET A 115 -8.82 -6.92 -11.72
N GLN A 116 -8.28 -7.67 -12.67
CA GLN A 116 -8.51 -7.44 -14.11
C GLN A 116 -9.98 -7.65 -14.49
N GLU A 117 -10.63 -8.66 -13.94
CA GLU A 117 -12.06 -8.91 -14.17
C GLU A 117 -12.93 -7.77 -13.62
N ILE A 118 -12.66 -7.32 -12.37
CA ILE A 118 -13.38 -6.17 -11.78
C ILE A 118 -13.13 -4.90 -12.62
N ALA A 119 -11.89 -4.65 -13.02
CA ALA A 119 -11.54 -3.51 -13.84
C ALA A 119 -12.32 -3.49 -15.16
N ARG A 120 -12.45 -4.65 -15.82
CA ARG A 120 -13.22 -4.82 -17.05
C ARG A 120 -14.71 -4.52 -16.83
N GLN A 121 -15.31 -5.06 -15.77
CA GLN A 121 -16.72 -4.85 -15.42
C GLN A 121 -17.02 -3.39 -15.09
N ARG A 122 -16.09 -2.69 -14.45
CA ARG A 122 -16.20 -1.29 -14.04
C ARG A 122 -15.78 -0.29 -15.12
N ASN A 123 -15.29 -0.76 -16.28
CA ASN A 123 -14.65 0.08 -17.29
C ASN A 123 -13.57 1.00 -16.67
N ALA A 124 -12.75 0.42 -15.78
CA ALA A 124 -11.69 1.08 -15.03
C ALA A 124 -10.34 0.40 -15.32
N SER A 125 -9.25 1.02 -14.90
CA SER A 125 -7.94 0.38 -14.96
C SER A 125 -7.71 -0.53 -13.73
N VAL A 126 -6.82 -1.51 -13.89
CA VAL A 126 -6.40 -2.38 -12.77
C VAL A 126 -5.73 -1.56 -11.67
N ALA A 127 -5.00 -0.50 -12.03
CA ALA A 127 -4.41 0.44 -11.09
C ALA A 127 -5.49 1.10 -10.22
N GLN A 128 -6.60 1.52 -10.81
CA GLN A 128 -7.73 2.09 -10.06
C GLN A 128 -8.34 1.09 -9.08
N VAL A 129 -8.47 -0.18 -9.44
CA VAL A 129 -8.94 -1.24 -8.52
C VAL A 129 -7.99 -1.36 -7.33
N ALA A 130 -6.67 -1.42 -7.56
CA ALA A 130 -5.67 -1.50 -6.50
C ALA A 130 -5.73 -0.32 -5.53
N LEU A 131 -5.78 0.90 -6.07
CA LEU A 131 -5.82 2.12 -5.27
C LEU A 131 -7.15 2.24 -4.52
N ASN A 132 -8.26 1.85 -5.15
CA ASN A 132 -9.57 1.86 -4.54
C ASN A 132 -9.65 0.89 -3.36
N TRP A 133 -9.11 -0.33 -3.51
CA TRP A 133 -9.02 -1.29 -2.42
C TRP A 133 -8.22 -0.74 -1.24
N LEU A 134 -7.05 -0.13 -1.48
CA LEU A 134 -6.19 0.41 -0.43
C LEU A 134 -6.86 1.53 0.36
N ARG A 135 -7.51 2.48 -0.32
CA ARG A 135 -8.09 3.65 0.34
C ARG A 135 -9.24 3.32 1.30
N THR A 136 -9.82 2.12 1.19
CA THR A 136 -10.88 1.65 2.08
C THR A 136 -10.36 0.84 3.26
N ARG A 137 -9.05 0.65 3.39
CA ARG A 137 -8.46 -0.11 4.49
C ARG A 137 -8.39 0.70 5.79
N PRO A 138 -8.62 0.06 6.95
CA PRO A 138 -8.53 0.72 8.25
C PRO A 138 -7.17 1.39 8.44
N GLY A 139 -7.16 2.60 9.03
CA GLY A 139 -5.93 3.32 9.35
C GLY A 139 -5.18 3.93 8.17
N ILE A 140 -5.53 3.59 6.93
CA ILE A 140 -4.90 4.19 5.74
C ILE A 140 -5.41 5.61 5.54
N THR A 141 -4.49 6.58 5.57
CA THR A 141 -4.80 8.01 5.43
C THR A 141 -4.33 8.60 4.12
N SER A 142 -3.30 8.04 3.50
CA SER A 142 -2.75 8.54 2.24
C SER A 142 -2.01 7.46 1.46
N LEU A 143 -2.03 7.58 0.13
CA LEU A 143 -1.30 6.72 -0.78
C LEU A 143 -0.22 7.54 -1.51
N VAL A 144 1.03 7.09 -1.44
CA VAL A 144 2.14 7.69 -2.18
C VAL A 144 2.19 7.07 -3.57
N ILE A 145 1.70 7.79 -4.55
CA ILE A 145 1.71 7.37 -5.96
C ILE A 145 2.86 8.03 -6.69
N GLY A 146 3.37 7.36 -7.72
CA GLY A 146 4.34 7.91 -8.67
C GLY A 146 3.77 7.88 -10.08
N ALA A 147 3.88 9.00 -10.80
CA ALA A 147 3.51 9.09 -12.21
C ALA A 147 4.62 9.81 -12.99
N THR A 148 5.04 9.25 -14.12
CA THR A 148 6.01 9.85 -15.03
C THR A 148 5.34 10.47 -16.27
N LYS A 149 4.05 10.24 -16.44
CA LYS A 149 3.21 10.75 -17.52
C LYS A 149 1.91 11.27 -16.94
N LEU A 150 1.37 12.35 -17.54
CA LEU A 150 0.10 12.97 -17.11
C LEU A 150 -1.04 11.93 -17.11
N ALA A 151 -1.16 11.15 -18.17
CA ALA A 151 -2.20 10.10 -18.27
C ALA A 151 -2.16 9.08 -17.12
N GLN A 152 -0.97 8.75 -16.57
CA GLN A 152 -0.86 7.89 -15.40
C GLN A 152 -1.41 8.56 -14.14
N LEU A 153 -1.16 9.86 -13.98
CA LEU A 153 -1.69 10.61 -12.85
C LEU A 153 -3.21 10.72 -12.93
N GLU A 154 -3.74 11.05 -14.09
CA GLU A 154 -5.18 11.14 -14.35
C GLU A 154 -5.87 9.79 -14.09
N ASP A 155 -5.30 8.68 -14.59
CA ASP A 155 -5.81 7.33 -14.35
C ASP A 155 -5.80 6.98 -12.86
N ASN A 156 -4.70 7.25 -12.15
CA ASN A 156 -4.62 7.00 -10.71
C ASN A 156 -5.63 7.83 -9.91
N LEU A 157 -5.84 9.09 -10.27
CA LEU A 157 -6.81 9.97 -9.61
C LEU A 157 -8.25 9.56 -9.88
N ALA A 158 -8.51 8.96 -11.04
CA ALA A 158 -9.85 8.44 -11.37
C ALA A 158 -10.34 7.34 -10.41
N ALA A 159 -9.42 6.69 -9.67
CA ALA A 159 -9.78 5.80 -8.57
C ALA A 159 -10.62 6.47 -7.46
N LEU A 160 -10.62 7.80 -7.37
CA LEU A 160 -11.41 8.55 -6.39
C LEU A 160 -12.86 8.72 -6.81
N ASN A 161 -13.20 8.50 -8.09
CA ASN A 161 -14.53 8.76 -8.64
C ASN A 161 -15.54 7.62 -8.39
N TRP A 162 -15.09 6.49 -7.87
CA TRP A 162 -15.91 5.33 -7.62
C TRP A 162 -15.39 4.53 -6.41
N THR A 163 -16.19 3.59 -5.93
CA THR A 163 -15.82 2.72 -4.79
C THR A 163 -16.17 1.27 -5.14
N LEU A 164 -15.31 0.33 -4.74
CA LEU A 164 -15.59 -1.09 -4.80
C LEU A 164 -16.90 -1.40 -4.04
N SER A 165 -17.70 -2.31 -4.57
CA SER A 165 -18.82 -2.85 -3.79
C SER A 165 -18.31 -3.75 -2.67
N ASP A 166 -19.18 -4.05 -1.70
CA ASP A 166 -18.83 -4.94 -0.59
C ASP A 166 -18.48 -6.35 -1.10
N GLU A 167 -19.17 -6.81 -2.15
CA GLU A 167 -18.90 -8.11 -2.79
C GLU A 167 -17.54 -8.13 -3.49
N GLU A 168 -17.22 -7.08 -4.26
CA GLU A 168 -15.92 -6.95 -4.93
C GLU A 168 -14.78 -6.88 -3.91
N ALA A 169 -14.97 -6.12 -2.84
CA ALA A 169 -14.01 -6.02 -1.75
C ALA A 169 -13.81 -7.36 -1.03
N ALA A 170 -14.90 -8.11 -0.79
CA ALA A 170 -14.85 -9.44 -0.16
C ALA A 170 -14.10 -10.45 -1.04
N ILE A 171 -14.37 -10.48 -2.34
CA ILE A 171 -13.66 -11.35 -3.30
C ILE A 171 -12.16 -11.02 -3.30
N LEU A 172 -11.81 -9.74 -3.41
CA LEU A 172 -10.42 -9.28 -3.37
C LEU A 172 -9.72 -9.64 -2.06
N ASN A 173 -10.40 -9.47 -0.93
CA ASN A 173 -9.87 -9.85 0.37
C ASN A 173 -9.59 -11.35 0.45
N SER A 174 -10.53 -12.18 0.00
CA SER A 174 -10.42 -13.64 0.03
C SER A 174 -9.26 -14.15 -0.83
N VAL A 175 -9.13 -13.68 -2.08
CA VAL A 175 -8.07 -14.15 -3.00
C VAL A 175 -6.68 -13.66 -2.58
N SER A 176 -6.59 -12.54 -1.87
CA SER A 176 -5.32 -11.96 -1.42
C SER A 176 -4.99 -12.23 0.05
N GLU A 177 -5.83 -12.95 0.77
CA GLU A 177 -5.61 -13.28 2.17
C GLU A 177 -4.40 -14.20 2.32
N LYS A 178 -3.48 -13.81 3.20
CA LYS A 178 -2.34 -14.66 3.55
C LYS A 178 -2.65 -15.42 4.83
N GLU A 179 -2.14 -16.65 4.89
CA GLU A 179 -2.09 -17.37 6.15
C GLU A 179 -1.31 -16.50 7.17
N LYS A 180 -1.89 -16.37 8.36
CA LYS A 180 -1.19 -15.73 9.47
C LYS A 180 0.01 -16.60 9.84
N PRO A 181 1.18 -16.01 10.12
CA PRO A 181 2.34 -16.76 10.58
C PRO A 181 2.09 -17.48 11.90
#